data_5f4c2032d31ea939118a9f2f098ccf20
#
_entry.id   5f4c2032d31ea939118a9f2f098ccf20
#
_cell.length_a   1.000
_cell.length_b   1.000
_cell.length_c   1.000
_cell.angle_alpha   90.00
_cell.angle_beta   90.00
_cell.angle_gamma   90.00
#
_symmetry.space_group_name_H-M   'P 1'
#
loop_
_entity.id
_entity.type
_entity.pdbx_description
1 polymer ?
#
loop_
_entity_poly.entity_id
_entity_poly.type
_entity_poly.pdbx_seq_one_letter_code
_entity_poly.pdbx_strand_id
1 'polypeptide(L)'
;TLAAALASVKQHVPVAHVEAGLRSGNMAMPEEVNRILTDRVSTLLFCPTDAAVENLQNEGVREGVFKSGDVMLDVAVQVRKTRGERSAIVDRLGLEPGYFVLATCHRAENTDNRERLSAILQALSEVAGAVPVVVPLHPRTRRLIQEFGLEERTRNLLVVEPLPYNEVLSLECLAALIATDSGGMQKEAFFHGVPCVTLRDETEWVETIAAGWNR
;
A
#
# COMPACT_ATOMS: atom_id res chain seq x y z
N THR A 1 10.57 -12.84 -0.77
CA THR A 1 11.77 -12.11 -1.22
C THR A 1 13.00 -12.61 -0.48
N LEU A 2 13.10 -12.45 0.85
CA LEU A 2 14.28 -12.82 1.65
C LEU A 2 14.71 -14.29 1.47
N ALA A 3 13.76 -15.23 1.49
CA ALA A 3 14.08 -16.66 1.34
C ALA A 3 14.74 -16.95 -0.01
N ALA A 4 14.26 -16.33 -1.10
CA ALA A 4 14.86 -16.47 -2.42
C ALA A 4 16.25 -15.83 -2.47
N ALA A 5 16.42 -14.63 -1.89
CA ALA A 5 17.72 -13.96 -1.83
C ALA A 5 18.76 -14.82 -1.09
N LEU A 6 18.42 -15.35 0.08
CA LEU A 6 19.29 -16.22 0.86
C LEU A 6 19.65 -17.52 0.12
N ALA A 7 18.68 -18.14 -0.57
CA ALA A 7 18.93 -19.34 -1.37
C ALA A 7 19.90 -19.05 -2.51
N SER A 8 19.71 -17.93 -3.22
CA SER A 8 20.56 -17.51 -4.34
C SER A 8 21.99 -17.24 -3.90
N VAL A 9 22.18 -16.46 -2.83
CA VAL A 9 23.53 -16.13 -2.33
C VAL A 9 24.28 -17.38 -1.87
N LYS A 10 23.60 -18.33 -1.23
CA LYS A 10 24.23 -19.61 -0.84
C LYS A 10 24.67 -20.48 -2.04
N GLN A 11 24.08 -20.24 -3.21
CA GLN A 11 24.45 -20.88 -4.47
C GLN A 11 25.40 -20.00 -5.30
N HIS A 12 25.96 -18.92 -4.71
CA HIS A 12 26.82 -17.95 -5.40
C HIS A 12 26.16 -17.29 -6.62
N VAL A 13 24.84 -17.18 -6.62
CA VAL A 13 24.08 -16.45 -7.66
C VAL A 13 23.89 -15.00 -7.19
N PRO A 14 24.35 -14.00 -7.97
CA PRO A 14 24.14 -12.59 -7.64
C PRO A 14 22.66 -12.25 -7.53
N VAL A 15 22.34 -11.41 -6.53
CA VAL A 15 20.97 -10.97 -6.27
C VAL A 15 20.84 -9.49 -6.61
N ALA A 16 19.81 -9.14 -7.37
CA ALA A 16 19.38 -7.76 -7.58
C ALA A 16 18.09 -7.51 -6.79
N HIS A 17 18.10 -6.51 -5.89
CA HIS A 17 16.92 -6.11 -5.14
C HIS A 17 16.33 -4.84 -5.77
N VAL A 18 15.14 -4.96 -6.30
CA VAL A 18 14.34 -3.83 -6.79
C VAL A 18 13.49 -3.31 -5.64
N GLU A 19 13.39 -2.00 -5.50
CA GLU A 19 12.74 -1.32 -4.38
C GLU A 19 13.58 -1.43 -3.07
N ALA A 20 14.90 -1.36 -3.22
CA ALA A 20 15.87 -1.44 -2.13
C ALA A 20 15.93 -0.14 -1.32
N GLY A 21 16.41 -0.24 -0.08
CA GLY A 21 16.72 0.90 0.79
C GLY A 21 15.54 1.54 1.50
N LEU A 22 14.31 1.06 1.31
CA LEU A 22 13.16 1.55 2.07
C LEU A 22 13.26 1.15 3.54
N ARG A 23 12.90 2.09 4.45
CA ARG A 23 12.90 1.86 5.90
C ARG A 23 11.66 2.48 6.54
N SER A 24 10.99 1.70 7.39
CA SER A 24 9.94 2.20 8.30
C SER A 24 10.49 2.52 9.70
N GLY A 25 11.68 1.99 10.04
CA GLY A 25 12.27 2.09 11.37
C GLY A 25 11.64 1.14 12.40
N ASN A 26 10.62 0.36 12.03
CA ASN A 26 9.92 -0.54 12.94
C ASN A 26 10.37 -1.99 12.76
N MET A 27 11.29 -2.45 13.63
CA MET A 27 11.78 -3.83 13.62
C MET A 27 10.76 -4.88 14.08
N ALA A 28 9.62 -4.47 14.64
CA ALA A 28 8.52 -5.39 14.93
C ALA A 28 7.75 -5.78 13.64
N MET A 29 7.94 -5.03 12.55
CA MET A 29 7.35 -5.31 11.25
C MET A 29 8.17 -6.38 10.52
N PRO A 30 7.60 -7.55 10.17
CA PRO A 30 8.32 -8.60 9.44
C PRO A 30 8.90 -8.13 8.10
N GLU A 31 8.21 -7.23 7.42
CA GLU A 31 8.65 -6.65 6.15
C GLU A 31 9.91 -5.80 6.31
N GLU A 32 10.06 -5.07 7.42
CA GLU A 32 11.26 -4.29 7.70
C GLU A 32 12.48 -5.19 7.85
N VAL A 33 12.34 -6.25 8.64
CA VAL A 33 13.39 -7.27 8.79
C VAL A 33 13.76 -7.89 7.44
N ASN A 34 12.76 -8.24 6.64
CA ASN A 34 12.96 -8.86 5.34
C ASN A 34 13.72 -7.93 4.37
N ARG A 35 13.35 -6.63 4.31
CA ARG A 35 14.00 -5.68 3.39
C ARG A 35 15.43 -5.39 3.80
N ILE A 36 15.71 -5.16 5.08
CA ILE A 36 17.07 -4.94 5.59
C ILE A 36 17.97 -6.12 5.25
N LEU A 37 17.53 -7.35 5.55
CA LEU A 37 18.33 -8.55 5.29
C LEU A 37 18.49 -8.81 3.78
N THR A 38 17.47 -8.55 2.98
CA THR A 38 17.57 -8.69 1.52
C THR A 38 18.57 -7.69 0.95
N ASP A 39 18.52 -6.42 1.39
CA ASP A 39 19.50 -5.41 0.99
C ASP A 39 20.93 -5.84 1.31
N ARG A 40 21.16 -6.41 2.51
CA ARG A 40 22.49 -6.82 2.97
C ARG A 40 23.11 -7.97 2.18
N VAL A 41 22.30 -8.84 1.60
CA VAL A 41 22.80 -9.97 0.81
C VAL A 41 22.75 -9.73 -0.70
N SER A 42 22.22 -8.60 -1.14
CA SER A 42 22.10 -8.28 -2.56
C SER A 42 23.37 -7.64 -3.11
N THR A 43 23.68 -7.97 -4.36
CA THR A 43 24.81 -7.42 -5.11
C THR A 43 24.45 -6.09 -5.78
N LEU A 44 23.20 -5.96 -6.26
CA LEU A 44 22.65 -4.77 -6.89
C LEU A 44 21.42 -4.30 -6.13
N LEU A 45 21.34 -3.02 -5.86
CA LEU A 45 20.32 -2.36 -5.05
C LEU A 45 19.72 -1.22 -5.84
N PHE A 46 18.50 -1.42 -6.37
CA PHE A 46 17.78 -0.43 -7.16
C PHE A 46 16.83 0.34 -6.27
N CYS A 47 17.21 1.55 -5.90
CA CYS A 47 16.48 2.41 -4.96
C CYS A 47 15.45 3.28 -5.67
N PRO A 48 14.22 3.39 -5.16
CA PRO A 48 13.19 4.22 -5.77
C PRO A 48 13.38 5.72 -5.51
N THR A 49 13.94 6.12 -4.36
CA THR A 49 14.03 7.50 -3.90
C THR A 49 15.43 7.86 -3.40
N ASP A 50 15.68 9.16 -3.18
CA ASP A 50 16.92 9.63 -2.54
C ASP A 50 16.99 9.17 -1.08
N ALA A 51 15.86 9.20 -0.35
CA ALA A 51 15.80 8.70 1.02
C ALA A 51 16.21 7.22 1.12
N ALA A 52 15.80 6.39 0.15
CA ALA A 52 16.21 4.99 0.09
C ALA A 52 17.73 4.83 -0.10
N VAL A 53 18.34 5.66 -0.93
CA VAL A 53 19.80 5.69 -1.11
C VAL A 53 20.50 6.13 0.18
N GLU A 54 20.00 7.19 0.83
CA GLU A 54 20.53 7.71 2.09
C GLU A 54 20.45 6.67 3.22
N ASN A 55 19.35 5.93 3.32
CA ASN A 55 19.19 4.87 4.30
C ASN A 55 20.30 3.81 4.15
N LEU A 56 20.56 3.33 2.93
CA LEU A 56 21.63 2.37 2.66
C LEU A 56 23.00 2.94 3.00
N GLN A 57 23.28 4.19 2.64
CA GLN A 57 24.55 4.85 2.95
C GLN A 57 24.78 4.99 4.46
N ASN A 58 23.75 5.37 5.21
CA ASN A 58 23.77 5.47 6.67
C ASN A 58 24.00 4.10 7.33
N GLU A 59 23.54 3.04 6.71
CA GLU A 59 23.80 1.65 7.13
C GLU A 59 25.16 1.11 6.65
N GLY A 60 25.97 1.94 5.96
CA GLY A 60 27.29 1.57 5.47
C GLY A 60 27.27 0.76 4.16
N VAL A 61 26.13 0.65 3.48
CA VAL A 61 26.01 0.02 2.14
C VAL A 61 26.21 1.09 1.08
N ARG A 62 27.32 1.01 0.33
CA ARG A 62 27.68 2.03 -0.66
C ARG A 62 27.91 1.47 -2.05
N GLU A 63 28.25 0.19 -2.14
CA GLU A 63 28.52 -0.48 -3.42
C GLU A 63 27.24 -1.09 -3.98
N GLY A 64 27.11 -1.10 -5.28
CA GLY A 64 25.95 -1.68 -5.98
C GLY A 64 24.64 -0.91 -5.81
N VAL A 65 24.66 0.31 -5.26
CA VAL A 65 23.48 1.15 -5.02
C VAL A 65 23.21 2.05 -6.23
N PHE A 66 22.01 1.95 -6.79
CA PHE A 66 21.56 2.73 -7.94
C PHE A 66 20.20 3.36 -7.66
N LYS A 67 20.06 4.68 -7.86
CA LYS A 67 18.76 5.32 -7.91
C LYS A 67 18.12 5.05 -9.26
N SER A 68 17.18 4.11 -9.31
CA SER A 68 16.51 3.69 -10.55
C SER A 68 15.16 4.35 -10.78
N GLY A 69 14.61 4.99 -9.76
CA GLY A 69 13.20 5.37 -9.73
C GLY A 69 12.31 4.19 -9.34
N ASP A 70 11.02 4.41 -9.42
CA ASP A 70 10.00 3.50 -8.93
C ASP A 70 9.27 2.80 -10.09
N VAL A 71 9.39 1.48 -10.18
CA VAL A 71 8.74 0.68 -11.23
C VAL A 71 7.22 0.72 -11.16
N MET A 72 6.65 0.99 -9.98
CA MET A 72 5.20 1.15 -9.83
C MET A 72 4.72 2.46 -10.47
N LEU A 73 5.56 3.50 -10.50
CA LEU A 73 5.25 4.72 -11.23
C LEU A 73 5.09 4.46 -12.73
N ASP A 74 5.96 3.63 -13.32
CA ASP A 74 5.85 3.27 -14.74
C ASP A 74 4.52 2.57 -15.03
N VAL A 75 4.11 1.65 -14.15
CA VAL A 75 2.81 0.97 -14.25
C VAL A 75 1.64 1.96 -14.10
N ALA A 76 1.69 2.84 -13.09
CA ALA A 76 0.66 3.85 -12.87
C ALA A 76 0.49 4.79 -14.07
N VAL A 77 1.61 5.25 -14.65
CA VAL A 77 1.61 6.10 -15.85
C VAL A 77 1.02 5.36 -17.05
N GLN A 78 1.38 4.09 -17.24
CA GLN A 78 0.85 3.29 -18.35
C GLN A 78 -0.67 3.07 -18.20
N VAL A 79 -1.13 2.73 -17.01
CA VAL A 79 -2.56 2.56 -16.72
C VAL A 79 -3.33 3.84 -16.98
N ARG A 80 -2.83 4.99 -16.51
CA ARG A 80 -3.46 6.29 -16.74
C ARG A 80 -3.56 6.65 -18.22
N LYS A 81 -2.57 6.28 -19.04
CA LYS A 81 -2.59 6.52 -20.51
C LYS A 81 -3.59 5.65 -21.26
N THR A 82 -3.83 4.43 -20.78
CA THR A 82 -4.67 3.43 -21.47
C THR A 82 -6.13 3.48 -21.03
N ARG A 83 -6.44 4.17 -19.92
CA ARG A 83 -7.79 4.27 -19.36
C ARG A 83 -8.40 5.62 -19.66
N GLY A 84 -9.64 5.60 -20.19
CA GLY A 84 -10.49 6.77 -20.27
C GLY A 84 -11.02 7.20 -18.90
N GLU A 85 -11.81 8.26 -18.85
CA GLU A 85 -12.44 8.82 -17.64
C GLU A 85 -13.45 7.86 -16.96
N ARG A 86 -13.78 6.73 -17.59
CA ARG A 86 -14.70 5.71 -17.07
C ARG A 86 -14.04 4.34 -17.02
N SER A 87 -14.40 3.55 -16.02
CA SER A 87 -13.93 2.19 -15.84
C SER A 87 -15.12 1.25 -15.55
N ALA A 88 -15.10 0.07 -16.20
CA ALA A 88 -16.14 -0.93 -16.04
C ALA A 88 -16.42 -1.31 -14.56
N ILE A 89 -15.42 -1.28 -13.68
CA ILE A 89 -15.61 -1.54 -12.25
C ILE A 89 -16.39 -0.42 -11.57
N VAL A 90 -16.12 0.84 -11.91
CA VAL A 90 -16.81 2.01 -11.33
C VAL A 90 -18.28 2.00 -11.75
N ASP A 91 -18.56 1.71 -13.04
CA ASP A 91 -19.92 1.57 -13.55
C ASP A 91 -20.64 0.36 -12.92
N ARG A 92 -19.96 -0.79 -12.77
CA ARG A 92 -20.49 -2.02 -12.14
C ARG A 92 -20.89 -1.79 -10.68
N LEU A 93 -20.12 -0.96 -9.96
CA LEU A 93 -20.39 -0.63 -8.56
C LEU A 93 -21.35 0.56 -8.40
N GLY A 94 -21.81 1.18 -9.48
CA GLY A 94 -22.70 2.33 -9.44
C GLY A 94 -22.07 3.58 -8.84
N LEU A 95 -20.75 3.75 -9.00
CA LEU A 95 -19.98 4.85 -8.44
C LEU A 95 -19.87 6.00 -9.43
N GLU A 96 -19.67 7.20 -8.91
CA GLU A 96 -19.37 8.40 -9.69
C GLU A 96 -17.87 8.74 -9.55
N PRO A 97 -17.11 8.88 -10.66
CA PRO A 97 -15.71 9.28 -10.62
C PRO A 97 -15.50 10.57 -9.81
N GLY A 98 -14.53 10.56 -8.90
CA GLY A 98 -14.23 11.67 -8.01
C GLY A 98 -15.22 11.85 -6.84
N TYR A 99 -16.19 10.93 -6.67
CA TYR A 99 -17.18 11.01 -5.59
C TYR A 99 -17.34 9.68 -4.83
N PHE A 100 -16.24 9.06 -4.50
CA PHE A 100 -16.22 7.91 -3.58
C PHE A 100 -14.85 7.83 -2.88
N VAL A 101 -14.80 7.14 -1.76
CA VAL A 101 -13.57 6.78 -1.04
C VAL A 101 -13.26 5.31 -1.30
N LEU A 102 -12.01 5.02 -1.67
CA LEU A 102 -11.50 3.64 -1.69
C LEU A 102 -10.80 3.38 -0.36
N ALA A 103 -11.22 2.35 0.39
CA ALA A 103 -10.59 2.01 1.65
C ALA A 103 -10.08 0.56 1.66
N THR A 104 -8.87 0.35 2.19
CA THR A 104 -8.32 -0.99 2.45
C THR A 104 -7.73 -1.08 3.85
N CYS A 105 -7.98 -2.19 4.53
CA CYS A 105 -7.44 -2.50 5.84
C CYS A 105 -7.15 -4.00 5.93
N HIS A 106 -5.87 -4.38 5.95
CA HIS A 106 -5.45 -5.78 5.92
C HIS A 106 -4.18 -6.09 6.73
N ARG A 107 -3.46 -5.05 7.21
CA ARG A 107 -2.27 -5.23 8.04
C ARG A 107 -2.63 -5.85 9.39
N ALA A 108 -1.77 -6.78 9.85
CA ALA A 108 -1.98 -7.49 11.11
C ALA A 108 -2.11 -6.55 12.32
N GLU A 109 -1.32 -5.47 12.35
CA GLU A 109 -1.37 -4.44 13.40
C GLU A 109 -2.75 -3.81 13.57
N ASN A 110 -3.51 -3.68 12.48
CA ASN A 110 -4.87 -3.15 12.50
C ASN A 110 -5.90 -4.27 12.70
N THR A 111 -5.77 -5.36 11.96
CA THR A 111 -6.80 -6.40 11.87
C THR A 111 -6.79 -7.36 13.04
N ASP A 112 -5.61 -7.62 13.67
CA ASP A 112 -5.50 -8.52 14.82
C ASP A 112 -5.85 -7.83 16.16
N ASN A 113 -5.97 -6.49 16.14
CA ASN A 113 -6.41 -5.71 17.28
C ASN A 113 -7.89 -5.30 17.10
N ARG A 114 -8.78 -5.87 17.94
CA ARG A 114 -10.22 -5.62 17.87
C ARG A 114 -10.58 -4.12 18.00
N GLU A 115 -9.88 -3.39 18.87
CA GLU A 115 -10.15 -1.97 19.13
C GLU A 115 -9.75 -1.12 17.93
N ARG A 116 -8.57 -1.36 17.35
CA ARG A 116 -8.10 -0.65 16.14
C ARG A 116 -9.01 -0.92 14.95
N LEU A 117 -9.31 -2.19 14.67
CA LEU A 117 -10.21 -2.56 13.58
C LEU A 117 -11.59 -1.93 13.76
N SER A 118 -12.12 -1.96 14.98
CA SER A 118 -13.42 -1.34 15.33
C SER A 118 -13.40 0.17 15.08
N ALA A 119 -12.34 0.87 15.49
CA ALA A 119 -12.20 2.32 15.29
C ALA A 119 -12.10 2.69 13.81
N ILE A 120 -11.32 1.93 13.03
CA ILE A 120 -11.18 2.12 11.57
C ILE A 120 -12.53 1.93 10.87
N LEU A 121 -13.22 0.82 11.15
CA LEU A 121 -14.53 0.53 10.55
C LEU A 121 -15.59 1.58 10.95
N GLN A 122 -15.55 2.06 12.20
CA GLN A 122 -16.44 3.13 12.67
C GLN A 122 -16.20 4.42 11.88
N ALA A 123 -14.95 4.86 11.75
CA ALA A 123 -14.60 6.07 11.01
C ALA A 123 -15.02 5.97 9.52
N LEU A 124 -14.74 4.83 8.88
CA LEU A 124 -15.18 4.58 7.50
C LEU A 124 -16.71 4.59 7.37
N SER A 125 -17.45 4.01 8.33
CA SER A 125 -18.92 4.01 8.33
C SER A 125 -19.49 5.41 8.52
N GLU A 126 -18.85 6.28 9.30
CA GLU A 126 -19.24 7.68 9.44
C GLU A 126 -19.04 8.46 8.14
N VAL A 127 -17.92 8.27 7.46
CA VAL A 127 -17.66 8.85 6.13
C VAL A 127 -18.68 8.35 5.11
N ALA A 128 -19.07 7.07 5.18
CA ALA A 128 -20.06 6.47 4.28
C ALA A 128 -21.47 7.10 4.40
N GLY A 129 -21.75 7.83 5.47
CA GLY A 129 -22.96 8.64 5.60
C GLY A 129 -23.02 9.86 4.67
N ALA A 130 -21.87 10.29 4.11
CA ALA A 130 -21.77 11.46 3.24
C ALA A 130 -21.32 11.11 1.81
N VAL A 131 -20.49 10.11 1.64
CA VAL A 131 -19.91 9.70 0.34
C VAL A 131 -19.72 8.19 0.30
N PRO A 132 -19.98 7.50 -0.82
CA PRO A 132 -19.78 6.05 -0.91
C PRO A 132 -18.35 5.65 -0.50
N VAL A 133 -18.21 4.64 0.35
CA VAL A 133 -16.92 4.07 0.76
C VAL A 133 -16.85 2.63 0.28
N VAL A 134 -15.96 2.38 -0.67
CA VAL A 134 -15.72 1.04 -1.25
C VAL A 134 -14.62 0.35 -0.48
N VAL A 135 -14.89 -0.87 -0.04
CA VAL A 135 -13.94 -1.67 0.74
C VAL A 135 -13.77 -3.04 0.10
N PRO A 136 -12.75 -3.25 -0.74
CA PRO A 136 -12.32 -4.59 -1.13
C PRO A 136 -11.83 -5.34 0.10
N LEU A 137 -12.62 -6.33 0.57
CA LEU A 137 -12.37 -6.93 1.87
C LEU A 137 -11.67 -8.27 1.73
N HIS A 138 -10.43 -8.34 2.20
CA HIS A 138 -9.65 -9.59 2.21
C HIS A 138 -10.35 -10.66 3.08
N PRO A 139 -10.37 -11.96 2.67
CA PRO A 139 -11.03 -13.03 3.42
C PRO A 139 -10.61 -13.11 4.90
N ARG A 140 -9.32 -12.89 5.20
CA ARG A 140 -8.83 -12.84 6.58
C ARG A 140 -9.48 -11.73 7.40
N THR A 141 -9.54 -10.51 6.84
CA THR A 141 -10.15 -9.36 7.52
C THR A 141 -11.66 -9.59 7.73
N ARG A 142 -12.34 -10.14 6.72
CA ARG A 142 -13.77 -10.53 6.83
C ARG A 142 -14.01 -11.50 7.99
N ARG A 143 -13.16 -12.54 8.11
CA ARG A 143 -13.25 -13.50 9.21
C ARG A 143 -13.06 -12.82 10.57
N LEU A 144 -12.07 -11.93 10.70
CA LEU A 144 -11.80 -11.22 11.94
C LEU A 144 -12.95 -10.25 12.34
N ILE A 145 -13.59 -9.60 11.36
CA ILE A 145 -14.78 -8.78 11.59
C ILE A 145 -15.89 -9.63 12.22
N GLN A 146 -16.11 -10.85 11.70
CA GLN A 146 -17.09 -11.79 12.25
C GLN A 146 -16.70 -12.29 13.65
N GLU A 147 -15.44 -12.74 13.83
CA GLU A 147 -14.93 -13.20 15.12
C GLU A 147 -15.02 -12.14 16.23
N PHE A 148 -14.86 -10.86 15.87
CA PHE A 148 -14.95 -9.74 16.79
C PHE A 148 -16.36 -9.17 16.96
N GLY A 149 -17.35 -9.64 16.18
CA GLY A 149 -18.74 -9.14 16.21
C GLY A 149 -18.85 -7.70 15.73
N LEU A 150 -18.14 -7.34 14.65
CA LEU A 150 -18.07 -5.97 14.12
C LEU A 150 -18.86 -5.77 12.81
N GLU A 151 -19.73 -6.73 12.41
CA GLU A 151 -20.46 -6.71 11.13
C GLU A 151 -21.36 -5.49 11.02
N GLU A 152 -21.96 -5.03 12.11
CA GLU A 152 -22.81 -3.83 12.14
C GLU A 152 -22.07 -2.59 11.64
N ARG A 153 -20.75 -2.50 11.87
CA ARG A 153 -19.93 -1.37 11.46
C ARG A 153 -19.64 -1.34 9.97
N THR A 154 -19.95 -2.42 9.25
CA THR A 154 -19.75 -2.51 7.81
C THR A 154 -21.03 -2.27 7.00
N ARG A 155 -22.19 -2.09 7.63
CA ARG A 155 -23.49 -1.99 6.95
C ARG A 155 -23.59 -0.84 5.95
N ASN A 156 -22.96 0.29 6.24
CA ASN A 156 -22.97 1.47 5.38
C ASN A 156 -21.87 1.45 4.33
N LEU A 157 -20.94 0.47 4.41
CA LEU A 157 -19.82 0.36 3.50
C LEU A 157 -20.20 -0.47 2.27
N LEU A 158 -19.73 -0.07 1.10
CA LEU A 158 -19.80 -0.90 -0.10
C LEU A 158 -18.69 -1.95 -0.06
N VAL A 159 -18.95 -3.03 0.70
CA VAL A 159 -18.01 -4.14 0.84
C VAL A 159 -18.06 -5.00 -0.43
N VAL A 160 -16.90 -5.20 -1.06
CA VAL A 160 -16.74 -6.03 -2.25
C VAL A 160 -15.72 -7.15 -2.01
N GLU A 161 -15.80 -8.22 -2.81
CA GLU A 161 -14.79 -9.27 -2.81
C GLU A 161 -13.43 -8.71 -3.28
N PRO A 162 -12.32 -9.41 -2.98
CA PRO A 162 -11.01 -9.02 -3.50
C PRO A 162 -11.04 -8.84 -5.02
N LEU A 163 -10.53 -7.71 -5.47
CA LEU A 163 -10.54 -7.32 -6.87
C LEU A 163 -9.20 -7.63 -7.55
N PRO A 164 -9.18 -7.95 -8.83
CA PRO A 164 -7.96 -7.98 -9.62
C PRO A 164 -7.24 -6.63 -9.58
N TYR A 165 -5.91 -6.65 -9.62
CA TYR A 165 -5.08 -5.45 -9.51
C TYR A 165 -5.47 -4.34 -10.49
N ASN A 166 -5.79 -4.69 -11.72
CA ASN A 166 -6.25 -3.74 -12.73
C ASN A 166 -7.58 -3.04 -12.37
N GLU A 167 -8.48 -3.69 -11.63
CA GLU A 167 -9.72 -3.08 -11.13
C GLU A 167 -9.44 -2.17 -9.93
N VAL A 168 -8.53 -2.59 -9.03
CA VAL A 168 -8.07 -1.77 -7.90
C VAL A 168 -7.46 -0.48 -8.41
N LEU A 169 -6.51 -0.53 -9.35
CA LEU A 169 -5.92 0.65 -9.98
C LEU A 169 -6.95 1.59 -10.60
N SER A 170 -8.05 1.02 -11.15
CA SER A 170 -9.14 1.86 -11.68
C SER A 170 -9.86 2.64 -10.60
N LEU A 171 -10.13 1.98 -9.46
CA LEU A 171 -10.75 2.62 -8.32
C LEU A 171 -9.82 3.67 -7.71
N GLU A 172 -8.52 3.38 -7.60
CA GLU A 172 -7.52 4.35 -7.11
C GLU A 172 -7.48 5.61 -7.96
N CYS A 173 -7.39 5.47 -9.29
CA CYS A 173 -7.36 6.61 -10.21
C CYS A 173 -8.61 7.50 -10.13
N LEU A 174 -9.76 6.94 -9.80
CA LEU A 174 -11.06 7.60 -9.89
C LEU A 174 -11.67 7.92 -8.52
N ALA A 175 -11.01 7.54 -7.43
CA ALA A 175 -11.45 7.89 -6.07
C ALA A 175 -11.25 9.39 -5.78
N ALA A 176 -12.11 9.94 -4.92
CA ALA A 176 -11.91 11.26 -4.33
C ALA A 176 -10.81 11.24 -3.26
N LEU A 177 -10.66 10.09 -2.57
CA LEU A 177 -9.71 9.88 -1.50
C LEU A 177 -9.45 8.38 -1.34
N ILE A 178 -8.23 8.03 -0.97
CA ILE A 178 -7.84 6.68 -0.60
C ILE A 178 -7.53 6.63 0.90
N ALA A 179 -8.11 5.66 1.62
CA ALA A 179 -7.79 5.38 3.02
C ALA A 179 -7.18 3.97 3.12
N THR A 180 -5.91 3.85 3.52
CA THR A 180 -5.22 2.56 3.41
C THR A 180 -4.13 2.33 4.45
N ASP A 181 -3.93 1.07 4.83
CA ASP A 181 -2.75 0.59 5.55
C ASP A 181 -1.70 -0.06 4.63
N SER A 182 -1.93 -0.08 3.31
CA SER A 182 -1.00 -0.61 2.32
C SER A 182 0.06 0.41 1.92
N GLY A 183 1.35 0.08 2.09
CA GLY A 183 2.45 0.94 1.62
C GLY A 183 2.43 1.15 0.10
N GLY A 184 2.10 0.11 -0.68
CA GLY A 184 1.97 0.21 -2.15
C GLY A 184 0.87 1.19 -2.55
N MET A 185 -0.32 1.06 -1.97
CA MET A 185 -1.46 1.92 -2.30
C MET A 185 -1.25 3.39 -1.87
N GLN A 186 -0.52 3.65 -0.78
CA GLN A 186 -0.10 5.01 -0.40
C GLN A 186 0.70 5.69 -1.52
N LYS A 187 1.63 4.95 -2.11
CA LYS A 187 2.48 5.40 -3.20
C LYS A 187 1.69 5.54 -4.51
N GLU A 188 0.84 4.57 -4.82
CA GLU A 188 -0.04 4.61 -6.00
C GLU A 188 -1.00 5.79 -5.93
N ALA A 189 -1.57 6.10 -4.76
CA ALA A 189 -2.38 7.29 -4.54
C ALA A 189 -1.64 8.58 -4.93
N PHE A 190 -0.37 8.70 -4.51
CA PHE A 190 0.49 9.84 -4.89
C PHE A 190 0.70 9.90 -6.41
N PHE A 191 0.99 8.77 -7.07
CA PHE A 191 1.19 8.71 -8.51
C PHE A 191 -0.06 9.04 -9.32
N HIS A 192 -1.23 8.70 -8.79
CA HIS A 192 -2.52 9.02 -9.41
C HIS A 192 -2.99 10.44 -9.14
N GLY A 193 -2.37 11.15 -8.22
CA GLY A 193 -2.79 12.47 -7.79
C GLY A 193 -4.05 12.44 -6.90
N VAL A 194 -4.29 11.34 -6.20
CA VAL A 194 -5.43 11.15 -5.29
C VAL A 194 -4.98 11.30 -3.85
N PRO A 195 -5.62 12.17 -3.02
CA PRO A 195 -5.29 12.30 -1.61
C PRO A 195 -5.36 10.98 -0.86
N CYS A 196 -4.44 10.78 0.11
CA CYS A 196 -4.35 9.54 0.87
C CYS A 196 -4.38 9.78 2.39
N VAL A 197 -5.17 8.98 3.09
CA VAL A 197 -5.13 8.84 4.55
C VAL A 197 -4.48 7.51 4.89
N THR A 198 -3.38 7.58 5.63
CA THR A 198 -2.62 6.40 6.07
C THR A 198 -3.23 5.87 7.36
N LEU A 199 -3.78 4.65 7.30
CA LEU A 199 -4.37 3.95 8.46
C LEU A 199 -3.28 3.22 9.28
N ARG A 200 -2.16 3.90 9.54
CA ARG A 200 -1.00 3.38 10.28
C ARG A 200 -0.35 4.48 11.09
N ASP A 201 0.36 4.11 12.13
CA ASP A 201 1.13 5.03 12.98
C ASP A 201 2.46 5.44 12.32
N GLU A 202 2.91 4.69 11.31
CA GLU A 202 4.19 4.87 10.61
C GLU A 202 4.08 4.48 9.14
N THR A 203 5.00 4.98 8.32
CA THR A 203 5.12 4.61 6.91
C THR A 203 6.57 4.65 6.45
N GLU A 204 6.90 3.81 5.48
CA GLU A 204 8.16 3.83 4.74
C GLU A 204 8.23 4.97 3.70
N TRP A 205 7.11 5.64 3.43
CA TRP A 205 7.00 6.72 2.41
C TRP A 205 7.03 8.10 3.06
N VAL A 206 8.13 8.40 3.74
CA VAL A 206 8.32 9.68 4.45
C VAL A 206 8.22 10.89 3.53
N GLU A 207 8.58 10.74 2.25
CA GLU A 207 8.52 11.81 1.25
C GLU A 207 7.07 12.22 0.94
N THR A 208 6.12 11.29 0.93
CA THR A 208 4.71 11.62 0.68
C THR A 208 4.08 12.36 1.85
N ILE A 209 4.52 12.07 3.08
CA ILE A 209 4.13 12.83 4.28
C ILE A 209 4.77 14.21 4.27
N ALA A 210 6.07 14.31 4.00
CA ALA A 210 6.78 15.59 3.92
C ALA A 210 6.19 16.53 2.85
N ALA A 211 5.69 15.95 1.74
CA ALA A 211 4.96 16.66 0.70
C ALA A 211 3.52 17.06 1.10
N GLY A 212 3.03 16.62 2.28
CA GLY A 212 1.67 16.86 2.76
C GLY A 212 0.59 16.08 2.00
N TRP A 213 0.99 15.05 1.25
CA TRP A 213 0.09 14.24 0.44
C TRP A 213 -0.62 13.17 1.26
N ASN A 214 0.15 12.41 2.02
CA ASN A 214 -0.39 11.43 2.97
C ASN A 214 -0.58 12.08 4.36
N ARG A 215 -1.66 11.69 5.01
CA ARG A 215 -1.98 12.10 6.39
C ARG A 215 -2.34 10.90 7.23
#